data_847d7973d8d9ac1a41e3ffb299bc7eb1
#
_entry.id   847d7973d8d9ac1a41e3ffb299bc7eb1
#
_cell.length_a   1.000
_cell.length_b   1.000
_cell.length_c   1.000
_cell.angle_alpha   90.00
_cell.angle_beta   90.00
_cell.angle_gamma   90.00
#
_symmetry.space_group_name_H-M   'P 1'
#
loop_
_entity.id
_entity.type
_entity.pdbx_description
1 polymer ?
#
loop_
_entity_poly.entity_id
_entity_poly.type
_entity_poly.pdbx_seq_one_letter_code
_entity_poly.pdbx_strand_id
1 'polypeptide(L)'
;MRIGDNPDARNRNWLGKVDDVAIWGRALAPFEIADIWNNGDGKSIEEMLGLAIPFEFTSIIYNAEEDGFKLEWNSKPNKTYALYFSETLEEFDADIDDSIESQGETTVYPGEGEWLPNPLEGAPRLFFRIEENQ
;
A
#
# COMPACT_ATOMS: atom_id res chain seq x y z
N MET A 1 19.08 24.40 5.96
CA MET A 1 17.63 24.53 6.17
C MET A 1 17.28 23.80 7.45
N ARG A 2 16.33 24.30 8.25
CA ARG A 2 15.79 23.61 9.44
C ARG A 2 14.27 23.55 9.32
N ILE A 3 13.71 22.42 9.69
CA ILE A 3 12.26 22.19 9.70
C ILE A 3 11.88 21.86 11.13
N GLY A 4 10.82 22.51 11.64
CA GLY A 4 10.31 22.26 13.00
C GLY A 4 11.09 22.94 14.14
N ASP A 5 12.09 23.75 13.84
CA ASP A 5 12.87 24.48 14.85
C ASP A 5 13.13 25.94 14.42
N ASN A 6 13.09 26.85 15.36
CA ASN A 6 13.51 28.25 15.17
C ASN A 6 14.70 28.55 16.10
N PRO A 7 15.94 28.64 15.58
CA PRO A 7 17.13 28.84 16.40
C PRO A 7 17.15 30.21 17.12
N ASP A 8 16.41 31.20 16.59
CA ASP A 8 16.39 32.57 17.11
C ASP A 8 15.30 32.81 18.17
N ALA A 9 14.47 31.80 18.41
CA ALA A 9 13.38 31.88 19.37
C ALA A 9 13.17 30.56 20.12
N ARG A 10 13.47 30.56 21.42
CA ARG A 10 13.24 29.41 22.29
C ARG A 10 11.73 29.11 22.38
N ASN A 11 11.40 27.80 22.51
CA ASN A 11 10.03 27.29 22.67
C ASN A 11 9.13 27.47 21.42
N ARG A 12 9.69 27.54 20.23
CA ARG A 12 8.95 27.55 18.95
C ARG A 12 9.21 26.29 18.12
N ASN A 13 9.45 25.20 18.80
CA ASN A 13 9.65 23.91 18.15
C ASN A 13 8.30 23.34 17.77
N TRP A 14 8.25 22.67 16.63
CA TRP A 14 7.09 21.85 16.26
C TRP A 14 6.97 20.67 17.21
N LEU A 15 5.81 20.51 17.82
CA LEU A 15 5.47 19.37 18.67
C LEU A 15 4.54 18.44 17.89
N GLY A 16 5.11 17.46 17.21
CA GLY A 16 4.33 16.51 16.40
C GLY A 16 5.20 15.78 15.39
N LYS A 17 4.55 15.05 14.48
CA LYS A 17 5.19 14.42 13.35
C LYS A 17 5.16 15.37 12.15
N VAL A 18 6.17 15.30 11.31
CA VAL A 18 6.25 15.98 10.02
C VAL A 18 6.58 14.90 8.99
N ASP A 19 5.79 14.82 7.95
CA ASP A 19 5.92 13.90 6.87
C ASP A 19 5.83 14.62 5.52
N ASP A 20 6.33 14.04 4.46
CA ASP A 20 6.22 14.53 3.08
C ASP A 20 6.59 16.01 2.89
N VAL A 21 7.78 16.38 3.32
CA VAL A 21 8.28 17.75 3.14
C VAL A 21 8.90 17.93 1.77
N ALA A 22 8.33 18.80 0.96
CA ALA A 22 8.84 19.14 -0.36
C ALA A 22 9.14 20.64 -0.49
N ILE A 23 10.15 20.98 -1.30
CA ILE A 23 10.56 22.37 -1.55
C ILE A 23 10.74 22.55 -3.05
N TRP A 24 10.07 23.54 -3.61
CA TRP A 24 10.17 23.88 -5.02
C TRP A 24 11.06 25.11 -5.22
N GLY A 25 11.89 25.07 -6.23
CA GLY A 25 12.73 26.21 -6.66
C GLY A 25 11.95 27.32 -7.39
N ARG A 26 10.61 27.22 -7.48
CA ARG A 26 9.70 28.15 -8.15
C ARG A 26 8.36 28.24 -7.43
N ALA A 27 7.58 29.25 -7.77
CA ALA A 27 6.17 29.29 -7.36
C ALA A 27 5.38 28.20 -8.08
N LEU A 28 4.49 27.54 -7.35
CA LEU A 28 3.53 26.60 -7.91
C LEU A 28 2.32 27.33 -8.50
N ALA A 29 1.82 26.84 -9.63
CA ALA A 29 0.57 27.32 -10.19
C ALA A 29 -0.63 26.81 -9.34
N PRO A 30 -1.79 27.50 -9.37
CA PRO A 30 -2.96 27.09 -8.58
C PRO A 30 -3.41 25.65 -8.82
N PHE A 31 -3.31 25.16 -10.06
CA PHE A 31 -3.69 23.77 -10.39
C PHE A 31 -2.72 22.74 -9.81
N GLU A 32 -1.42 23.07 -9.70
CA GLU A 32 -0.42 22.19 -9.08
C GLU A 32 -0.66 22.09 -7.57
N ILE A 33 -1.03 23.21 -6.93
CA ILE A 33 -1.39 23.22 -5.51
C ILE A 33 -2.66 22.40 -5.29
N ALA A 34 -3.67 22.54 -6.16
CA ALA A 34 -4.90 21.77 -6.06
C ALA A 34 -4.65 20.26 -6.27
N ASP A 35 -3.73 19.90 -7.17
CA ASP A 35 -3.34 18.52 -7.41
C ASP A 35 -2.63 17.90 -6.20
N ILE A 36 -1.70 18.63 -5.58
CA ILE A 36 -1.02 18.19 -4.35
C ILE A 36 -2.00 18.10 -3.18
N TRP A 37 -2.93 19.04 -3.09
CA TRP A 37 -3.95 19.07 -2.04
C TRP A 37 -4.93 17.88 -2.13
N ASN A 38 -5.20 17.38 -3.35
CA ASN A 38 -6.01 16.19 -3.60
C ASN A 38 -7.31 16.15 -2.76
N ASN A 39 -8.08 17.26 -2.78
CA ASN A 39 -9.32 17.45 -2.01
C ASN A 39 -9.20 17.31 -0.47
N GLY A 40 -7.99 17.39 0.07
CA GLY A 40 -7.72 17.28 1.50
C GLY A 40 -6.98 16.01 1.92
N ASP A 41 -6.88 15.04 1.04
CA ASP A 41 -6.18 13.78 1.32
C ASP A 41 -4.65 13.95 1.20
N GLY A 42 -4.20 14.98 0.46
CA GLY A 42 -2.79 15.16 0.14
C GLY A 42 -2.29 14.16 -0.93
N LYS A 43 -1.10 14.42 -1.44
CA LYS A 43 -0.34 13.46 -2.23
C LYS A 43 1.00 13.21 -1.58
N SER A 44 1.41 11.96 -1.50
CA SER A 44 2.75 11.59 -1.06
C SER A 44 3.82 12.10 -2.03
N ILE A 45 5.09 12.17 -1.61
CA ILE A 45 6.20 12.56 -2.48
C ILE A 45 6.31 11.58 -3.66
N GLU A 46 6.11 10.31 -3.42
CA GLU A 46 6.13 9.24 -4.42
C GLU A 46 5.08 9.48 -5.51
N GLU A 47 3.85 9.81 -5.11
CA GLU A 47 2.76 10.14 -6.05
C GLU A 47 3.05 11.42 -6.83
N MET A 48 3.59 12.44 -6.18
CA MET A 48 3.98 13.70 -6.85
C MET A 48 5.11 13.51 -7.87
N LEU A 49 6.02 12.60 -7.61
CA LEU A 49 7.13 12.25 -8.51
C LEU A 49 6.73 11.23 -9.58
N GLY A 50 5.51 10.70 -9.54
CA GLY A 50 5.06 9.62 -10.41
C GLY A 50 5.84 8.33 -10.18
N LEU A 51 6.43 8.17 -9.01
CA LEU A 51 7.07 6.93 -8.61
C LEU A 51 5.96 5.94 -8.29
N ALA A 52 5.96 4.82 -8.96
CA ALA A 52 5.09 3.72 -8.59
C ALA A 52 5.50 3.27 -7.18
N ILE A 53 4.59 3.36 -6.21
CA ILE A 53 4.77 2.66 -4.95
C ILE A 53 4.79 1.18 -5.32
N PRO A 54 5.91 0.47 -5.07
CA PRO A 54 5.96 -0.94 -5.42
C PRO A 54 4.82 -1.66 -4.73
N PHE A 55 4.07 -2.41 -5.50
CA PHE A 55 3.11 -3.35 -4.98
C PHE A 55 3.87 -4.46 -4.27
N GLU A 56 3.73 -4.56 -2.97
CA GLU A 56 4.39 -5.63 -2.22
C GLU A 56 3.48 -6.17 -1.12
N PHE A 57 3.62 -7.45 -0.87
CA PHE A 57 3.08 -8.05 0.33
C PHE A 57 3.87 -7.56 1.53
N THR A 58 3.19 -6.96 2.50
CA THR A 58 3.77 -6.53 3.78
C THR A 58 3.78 -7.66 4.79
N SER A 59 2.86 -8.62 4.66
CA SER A 59 2.78 -9.80 5.52
C SER A 59 2.15 -10.98 4.80
N ILE A 60 2.69 -12.18 5.03
CA ILE A 60 2.08 -13.46 4.66
C ILE A 60 2.16 -14.36 5.89
N ILE A 61 1.02 -14.72 6.45
CA ILE A 61 0.91 -15.56 7.64
C ILE A 61 0.27 -16.88 7.23
N TYR A 62 0.88 -17.99 7.62
CA TYR A 62 0.30 -19.32 7.48
C TYR A 62 -0.16 -19.84 8.86
N ASN A 63 -1.39 -20.30 8.92
CA ASN A 63 -1.96 -20.97 10.09
C ASN A 63 -2.05 -22.46 9.81
N ALA A 64 -1.26 -23.25 10.53
CA ALA A 64 -1.20 -24.69 10.35
C ALA A 64 -2.41 -25.44 10.90
N GLU A 65 -3.18 -24.83 11.82
CA GLU A 65 -4.40 -25.46 12.38
C GLU A 65 -5.57 -25.38 11.41
N GLU A 66 -5.68 -24.28 10.67
CA GLU A 66 -6.71 -24.02 9.66
C GLU A 66 -6.27 -24.38 8.24
N ASP A 67 -4.99 -24.80 8.05
CA ASP A 67 -4.35 -24.95 6.75
C ASP A 67 -4.65 -23.77 5.82
N GLY A 68 -4.44 -22.56 6.33
CA GLY A 68 -4.86 -21.34 5.66
C GLY A 68 -3.84 -20.21 5.75
N PHE A 69 -4.02 -19.23 4.87
CA PHE A 69 -3.18 -18.05 4.75
C PHE A 69 -3.94 -16.78 5.11
N LYS A 70 -3.20 -15.79 5.59
CA LYS A 70 -3.61 -14.40 5.67
C LYS A 70 -2.54 -13.55 4.98
N LEU A 71 -2.98 -12.70 4.08
CA LEU A 71 -2.13 -11.89 3.22
C LEU A 71 -2.40 -10.42 3.53
N GLU A 72 -1.35 -9.62 3.56
CA GLU A 72 -1.43 -8.18 3.73
C GLU A 72 -0.52 -7.51 2.70
N TRP A 73 -0.99 -6.44 2.08
CA TRP A 73 -0.22 -5.66 1.12
C TRP A 73 -0.53 -4.17 1.23
N ASN A 74 0.41 -3.34 0.74
CA ASN A 74 0.18 -1.93 0.58
C ASN A 74 -0.82 -1.71 -0.55
N SER A 75 -1.85 -0.92 -0.29
CA SER A 75 -2.95 -0.68 -1.21
C SER A 75 -3.25 0.80 -1.36
N LYS A 76 -4.01 1.15 -2.39
CA LYS A 76 -4.46 2.52 -2.64
C LYS A 76 -5.96 2.62 -2.39
N PRO A 77 -6.43 3.69 -1.73
CA PRO A 77 -7.86 3.90 -1.52
C PRO A 77 -8.67 3.86 -2.83
N ASN A 78 -9.88 3.31 -2.75
CA ASN A 78 -10.84 3.24 -3.87
C ASN A 78 -10.35 2.41 -5.08
N LYS A 79 -9.47 1.46 -4.85
CA LYS A 79 -9.01 0.49 -5.86
C LYS A 79 -9.54 -0.90 -5.54
N THR A 80 -9.54 -1.75 -6.55
CA THR A 80 -9.79 -3.18 -6.43
C THR A 80 -8.58 -3.96 -6.90
N TYR A 81 -8.45 -5.16 -6.38
CA TYR A 81 -7.29 -6.02 -6.59
C TYR A 81 -7.71 -7.41 -6.99
N ALA A 82 -6.88 -8.06 -7.79
CA ALA A 82 -6.98 -9.47 -8.09
C ALA A 82 -5.82 -10.23 -7.43
N LEU A 83 -6.13 -11.32 -6.75
CA LEU A 83 -5.18 -12.20 -6.08
C LEU A 83 -5.07 -13.53 -6.81
N TYR A 84 -3.86 -13.89 -7.17
CA TYR A 84 -3.54 -15.12 -7.89
C TYR A 84 -2.61 -16.01 -7.06
N PHE A 85 -2.61 -17.29 -7.38
CA PHE A 85 -1.65 -18.24 -6.82
C PHE A 85 -1.03 -19.11 -7.90
N SER A 86 0.14 -19.68 -7.59
CA SER A 86 0.83 -20.62 -8.46
C SER A 86 1.77 -21.54 -7.67
N GLU A 87 2.05 -22.72 -8.20
CA GLU A 87 3.15 -23.60 -7.75
C GLU A 87 4.51 -23.16 -8.31
N THR A 88 4.50 -22.32 -9.35
CA THR A 88 5.70 -21.85 -10.04
C THR A 88 5.67 -20.32 -10.17
N LEU A 89 6.81 -19.70 -10.42
CA LEU A 89 6.87 -18.26 -10.69
C LEU A 89 6.55 -17.88 -12.15
N GLU A 90 6.31 -18.85 -13.00
CA GLU A 90 6.17 -18.65 -14.45
C GLU A 90 4.72 -18.48 -14.89
N GLU A 91 3.78 -19.18 -14.22
CA GLU A 91 2.37 -19.21 -14.59
C GLU A 91 1.49 -18.93 -13.38
N PHE A 92 0.71 -17.87 -13.44
CA PHE A 92 -0.29 -17.46 -12.45
C PHE A 92 -1.68 -17.45 -13.09
N ASP A 93 -2.13 -18.62 -13.52
CA ASP A 93 -3.38 -18.76 -14.29
C ASP A 93 -4.62 -18.93 -13.41
N ALA A 94 -4.43 -19.21 -12.11
CA ALA A 94 -5.52 -19.40 -11.18
C ALA A 94 -5.68 -18.17 -10.28
N ASP A 95 -6.83 -17.54 -10.39
CA ASP A 95 -7.28 -16.48 -9.51
C ASP A 95 -7.95 -17.06 -8.26
N ILE A 96 -7.73 -16.40 -7.14
CA ILE A 96 -8.42 -16.67 -5.89
C ILE A 96 -9.65 -15.76 -5.79
N ASP A 97 -9.46 -14.48 -6.10
CA ASP A 97 -10.47 -13.45 -6.06
C ASP A 97 -10.02 -12.30 -6.96
N ASP A 98 -10.89 -11.82 -7.84
CA ASP A 98 -10.63 -10.76 -8.82
C ASP A 98 -11.24 -9.40 -8.44
N SER A 99 -11.87 -9.31 -7.26
CA SER A 99 -12.69 -8.16 -6.86
C SER A 99 -12.45 -7.70 -5.41
N ILE A 100 -11.25 -7.88 -4.89
CA ILE A 100 -10.88 -7.49 -3.53
C ILE A 100 -10.87 -5.97 -3.44
N GLU A 101 -11.79 -5.40 -2.66
CA GLU A 101 -11.83 -3.96 -2.41
C GLU A 101 -10.69 -3.52 -1.49
N SER A 102 -10.10 -2.37 -1.81
CA SER A 102 -9.11 -1.73 -0.95
C SER A 102 -9.71 -1.34 0.39
N GLN A 103 -8.96 -1.58 1.46
CA GLN A 103 -9.29 -1.12 2.82
C GLN A 103 -8.58 0.21 3.18
N GLY A 104 -7.94 0.87 2.19
CA GLY A 104 -7.20 2.10 2.36
C GLY A 104 -5.73 1.97 1.94
N GLU A 105 -4.80 2.39 2.78
CA GLU A 105 -3.35 2.28 2.52
C GLU A 105 -2.81 0.85 2.65
N THR A 106 -3.55 0.01 3.36
CA THR A 106 -3.24 -1.41 3.57
C THR A 106 -4.50 -2.22 3.38
N THR A 107 -4.40 -3.38 2.74
CA THR A 107 -5.49 -4.34 2.60
C THR A 107 -5.06 -5.70 3.16
N VAL A 108 -5.93 -6.30 3.96
CA VAL A 108 -5.78 -7.64 4.54
C VAL A 108 -6.80 -8.57 3.92
N TYR A 109 -6.35 -9.73 3.45
CA TYR A 109 -7.21 -10.74 2.82
C TYR A 109 -6.87 -12.16 3.32
N PRO A 110 -7.89 -13.01 3.56
CA PRO A 110 -9.27 -12.63 3.74
C PRO A 110 -9.46 -11.75 4.99
N GLY A 111 -10.67 -11.22 5.20
CA GLY A 111 -10.97 -10.30 6.27
C GLY A 111 -10.69 -10.80 7.68
N GLU A 112 -11.02 -9.99 8.67
CA GLU A 112 -10.76 -10.30 10.08
C GLU A 112 -11.49 -11.58 10.52
N GLY A 113 -10.75 -12.48 11.17
CA GLY A 113 -11.29 -13.76 11.64
C GLY A 113 -11.36 -14.88 10.61
N GLU A 114 -11.07 -14.59 9.34
CA GLU A 114 -11.10 -15.56 8.25
C GLU A 114 -9.69 -15.98 7.84
N TRP A 115 -9.57 -17.16 7.23
CA TRP A 115 -8.34 -17.68 6.62
C TRP A 115 -8.63 -18.10 5.18
N LEU A 116 -7.77 -17.69 4.26
CA LEU A 116 -7.77 -18.21 2.89
C LEU A 116 -7.35 -19.67 2.94
N PRO A 117 -8.21 -20.63 2.60
CA PRO A 117 -7.82 -22.03 2.57
C PRO A 117 -6.62 -22.24 1.64
N ASN A 118 -5.74 -23.15 1.98
CA ASN A 118 -4.62 -23.49 1.13
C ASN A 118 -5.14 -23.96 -0.25
N PRO A 119 -4.88 -23.22 -1.34
CA PRO A 119 -5.45 -23.56 -2.65
C PRO A 119 -4.82 -24.80 -3.29
N LEU A 120 -3.69 -25.26 -2.75
CA LEU A 120 -2.91 -26.37 -3.28
C LEU A 120 -2.49 -27.31 -2.15
N GLU A 121 -3.40 -28.14 -1.71
CA GLU A 121 -3.14 -29.16 -0.66
C GLU A 121 -1.93 -30.04 -1.03
N GLY A 122 -0.92 -30.04 -0.17
CA GLY A 122 0.29 -30.85 -0.37
C GLY A 122 1.33 -30.30 -1.34
N ALA A 123 1.14 -29.12 -1.92
CA ALA A 123 2.13 -28.49 -2.76
C ALA A 123 3.39 -28.11 -1.96
N PRO A 124 4.60 -28.41 -2.45
CA PRO A 124 5.84 -28.09 -1.76
C PRO A 124 6.17 -26.60 -1.78
N ARG A 125 5.50 -25.84 -2.64
CA ARG A 125 5.67 -24.39 -2.81
C ARG A 125 4.37 -23.77 -3.21
N LEU A 126 4.14 -22.54 -2.73
CA LEU A 126 3.02 -21.71 -3.12
C LEU A 126 3.50 -20.28 -3.26
N PHE A 127 3.16 -19.66 -4.38
CA PHE A 127 3.44 -18.28 -4.69
C PHE A 127 2.14 -17.51 -4.82
N PHE A 128 2.12 -16.30 -4.33
CA PHE A 128 1.01 -15.37 -4.50
C PHE A 128 1.42 -14.17 -5.35
N ARG A 129 0.50 -13.70 -6.16
CA ARG A 129 0.63 -12.45 -6.91
C ARG A 129 -0.62 -11.61 -6.72
N ILE A 130 -0.43 -10.32 -6.51
CA ILE A 130 -1.50 -9.32 -6.43
C ILE A 130 -1.39 -8.37 -7.61
N GLU A 131 -2.51 -8.00 -8.21
CA GLU A 131 -2.60 -7.02 -9.28
C GLU A 131 -3.66 -5.96 -8.95
N GLU A 132 -3.38 -4.69 -9.27
CA GLU A 132 -4.36 -3.62 -9.21
C GLU A 132 -5.24 -3.68 -10.46
N ASN A 133 -6.56 -3.75 -10.28
CA ASN A 133 -7.51 -3.70 -11.39
C ASN A 133 -7.56 -2.29 -12.00
N GLN A 134 -7.65 -2.21 -13.32
CA GLN A 134 -7.69 -0.95 -14.05
C GLN A 134 -9.08 -0.31 -14.03
#